data_7f63374034f0a4bbea7a4b53e7d73cdd
#
_entry.id   7f63374034f0a4bbea7a4b53e7d73cdd
#
_cell.length_a   1.000
_cell.length_b   1.000
_cell.length_c   1.000
_cell.angle_alpha   90.00
_cell.angle_beta   90.00
_cell.angle_gamma   90.00
#
_symmetry.space_group_name_H-M   'P 1'
#
loop_
_entity.id
_entity.type
_entity.pdbx_description
1 polymer ?
#
loop_
_entity_poly.entity_id
_entity_poly.type
_entity_poly.pdbx_seq_one_letter_code
_entity_poly.pdbx_strand_id
1 'polypeptide(L)'
;AMYKNGLDVNTEDMAVWDDALETLLQQRPLVKSYVMDEIYNMMESGEAAVAAYYAGDYFTMCDAQSDSVDLQFYYPEDTNYFIDAMCIPTSCRDQELAECFINFMLSREAAVANAEYIYYASPNRLVYDDPEYIDDMGEDTMAILYPNIGSFRDAYNRSAYRNLDQDTLTYVNTLWETLKIN
;
A
#
# COMPACT_ATOMS: atom_id res chain seq x y z
N ALA A 1 6.45 -11.52 -6.55
CA ALA A 1 6.77 -12.94 -6.83
C ALA A 1 5.61 -13.84 -6.45
N MET A 2 5.15 -13.83 -5.19
CA MET A 2 4.10 -14.73 -4.71
C MET A 2 2.84 -14.69 -5.58
N TYR A 3 2.25 -13.53 -5.78
CA TYR A 3 1.06 -13.37 -6.65
C TYR A 3 1.30 -13.82 -8.09
N LYS A 4 2.45 -13.44 -8.69
CA LYS A 4 2.80 -13.89 -10.04
C LYS A 4 2.81 -15.41 -10.19
N ASN A 5 3.23 -16.11 -9.14
CA ASN A 5 3.33 -17.56 -9.11
C ASN A 5 2.03 -18.24 -8.64
N GLY A 6 0.99 -17.48 -8.31
CA GLY A 6 -0.27 -18.00 -7.76
C GLY A 6 -0.13 -18.62 -6.36
N LEU A 7 0.84 -18.15 -5.58
CA LEU A 7 1.19 -18.69 -4.26
C LEU A 7 0.52 -17.89 -3.15
N ASP A 8 0.26 -18.56 -2.01
CA ASP A 8 -0.26 -17.90 -0.81
C ASP A 8 0.83 -17.05 -0.16
N VAL A 9 0.59 -15.74 -0.10
CA VAL A 9 1.50 -14.75 0.49
C VAL A 9 1.69 -14.92 2.01
N ASN A 10 0.85 -15.73 2.66
CA ASN A 10 0.86 -15.99 4.09
C ASN A 10 1.28 -17.42 4.44
N THR A 11 1.85 -18.15 3.49
CA THR A 11 2.30 -19.53 3.73
C THR A 11 3.45 -19.60 4.74
N GLU A 12 3.47 -20.64 5.54
CA GLU A 12 4.59 -21.00 6.42
C GLU A 12 5.46 -22.13 5.82
N ASP A 13 5.18 -22.53 4.59
CA ASP A 13 6.03 -23.48 3.84
C ASP A 13 7.26 -22.78 3.25
N MET A 14 8.42 -23.07 3.81
CA MET A 14 9.68 -22.45 3.40
C MET A 14 10.05 -22.75 1.93
N ALA A 15 9.67 -23.92 1.40
CA ALA A 15 9.95 -24.25 -0.01
C ALA A 15 9.22 -23.32 -0.97
N VAL A 16 8.04 -22.84 -0.61
CA VAL A 16 7.29 -21.84 -1.41
C VAL A 16 8.00 -20.49 -1.44
N TRP A 17 8.68 -20.12 -0.35
CA TRP A 17 9.50 -18.90 -0.31
C TRP A 17 10.78 -19.01 -1.15
N ASP A 18 11.34 -20.21 -1.28
CA ASP A 18 12.48 -20.46 -2.22
C ASP A 18 12.05 -20.23 -3.66
N ASP A 19 10.88 -20.71 -4.07
CA ASP A 19 10.32 -20.46 -5.41
C ASP A 19 10.09 -18.94 -5.66
N ALA A 20 9.65 -18.22 -4.63
CA ALA A 20 9.51 -16.78 -4.71
C ALA A 20 10.85 -16.06 -4.86
N LEU A 21 11.89 -16.48 -4.13
CA LEU A 21 13.25 -15.96 -4.29
C LEU A 21 13.78 -16.21 -5.71
N GLU A 22 13.61 -17.40 -6.24
CA GLU A 22 14.07 -17.73 -7.62
C GLU A 22 13.41 -16.78 -8.64
N THR A 23 12.12 -16.52 -8.51
CA THR A 23 11.40 -15.57 -9.35
C THR A 23 11.97 -14.14 -9.23
N LEU A 24 12.30 -13.69 -8.01
CA LEU A 24 12.89 -12.37 -7.78
C LEU A 24 14.33 -12.27 -8.30
N LEU A 25 15.12 -13.34 -8.20
CA LEU A 25 16.47 -13.39 -8.79
C LEU A 25 16.44 -13.28 -10.30
N GLN A 26 15.45 -13.88 -10.97
CA GLN A 26 15.24 -13.69 -12.42
C GLN A 26 14.87 -12.23 -12.77
N GLN A 27 14.14 -11.55 -11.91
CA GLN A 27 13.79 -10.13 -12.08
C GLN A 27 14.96 -9.19 -11.76
N ARG A 28 15.88 -9.61 -10.90
CA ARG A 28 16.95 -8.77 -10.30
C ARG A 28 17.74 -7.91 -11.32
N PRO A 29 18.09 -8.42 -12.52
CA PRO A 29 18.80 -7.62 -13.53
C PRO A 29 18.01 -6.41 -14.05
N LEU A 30 16.70 -6.38 -13.88
CA LEU A 30 15.80 -5.30 -14.29
C LEU A 30 15.51 -4.32 -13.15
N VAL A 31 15.87 -4.69 -11.92
CA VAL A 31 15.57 -3.86 -10.73
C VAL A 31 16.70 -2.86 -10.52
N LYS A 32 16.36 -1.58 -10.58
CA LYS A 32 17.30 -0.52 -10.30
C LYS A 32 17.68 -0.49 -8.82
N SER A 33 16.71 -0.47 -7.93
CA SER A 33 16.92 -0.48 -6.47
C SER A 33 15.67 -0.94 -5.72
N TYR A 34 15.88 -1.36 -4.48
CA TYR A 34 14.83 -1.60 -3.50
C TYR A 34 14.83 -0.44 -2.51
N VAL A 35 13.89 0.46 -2.67
CA VAL A 35 13.78 1.71 -1.91
C VAL A 35 12.36 1.90 -1.38
N MET A 36 12.18 2.86 -0.50
CA MET A 36 10.88 3.34 -0.05
C MET A 36 10.66 4.76 -0.60
N ASP A 37 10.78 5.79 0.21
CA ASP A 37 10.42 7.17 -0.16
C ASP A 37 11.30 7.77 -1.28
N GLU A 38 12.49 7.25 -1.51
CA GLU A 38 13.34 7.64 -2.64
C GLU A 38 12.68 7.42 -4.01
N ILE A 39 11.60 6.60 -4.04
CA ILE A 39 10.84 6.35 -5.26
C ILE A 39 10.24 7.63 -5.85
N TYR A 40 9.85 8.59 -5.02
CA TYR A 40 9.34 9.89 -5.47
C TYR A 40 10.31 10.55 -6.44
N ASN A 41 11.54 10.79 -5.98
CA ASN A 41 12.57 11.41 -6.80
C ASN A 41 12.89 10.62 -8.07
N MET A 42 12.89 9.28 -7.98
CA MET A 42 13.22 8.41 -9.10
C MET A 42 12.15 8.41 -10.19
N MET A 43 10.88 8.48 -9.79
CA MET A 43 9.76 8.57 -10.73
C MET A 43 9.63 9.97 -11.33
N GLU A 44 9.71 11.02 -10.52
CA GLU A 44 9.63 12.41 -10.94
C GLU A 44 10.77 12.81 -11.89
N SER A 45 11.96 12.27 -11.69
CA SER A 45 13.12 12.52 -12.57
C SER A 45 13.18 11.63 -13.81
N GLY A 46 12.29 10.63 -13.92
CA GLY A 46 12.35 9.63 -14.98
C GLY A 46 13.51 8.65 -14.85
N GLU A 47 14.14 8.57 -13.68
CA GLU A 47 15.24 7.65 -13.39
C GLU A 47 14.76 6.19 -13.30
N ALA A 48 13.52 5.97 -12.88
CA ALA A 48 12.84 4.69 -12.91
C ALA A 48 11.64 4.75 -13.87
N ALA A 49 11.46 3.72 -14.69
CA ALA A 49 10.36 3.63 -15.64
C ALA A 49 9.10 2.97 -15.06
N VAL A 50 9.26 2.13 -14.03
CA VAL A 50 8.19 1.41 -13.33
C VAL A 50 8.54 1.33 -11.86
N ALA A 51 7.57 1.57 -11.01
CA ALA A 51 7.70 1.42 -9.57
C ALA A 51 6.48 0.72 -8.97
N ALA A 52 6.71 -0.08 -7.93
CA ALA A 52 5.64 -0.61 -7.08
C ALA A 52 5.58 0.26 -5.82
N TYR A 53 4.45 0.94 -5.63
CA TYR A 53 4.24 1.79 -4.47
C TYR A 53 2.76 1.88 -4.09
N TYR A 54 2.39 2.74 -3.17
CA TYR A 54 1.03 2.87 -2.68
C TYR A 54 0.17 3.72 -3.63
N ALA A 55 -1.12 3.38 -3.74
CA ALA A 55 -2.04 4.04 -4.67
C ALA A 55 -2.22 5.54 -4.39
N GLY A 56 -2.30 5.94 -3.12
CA GLY A 56 -2.44 7.35 -2.74
C GLY A 56 -1.23 8.19 -3.13
N ASP A 57 -0.03 7.64 -3.00
CA ASP A 57 1.20 8.34 -3.35
C ASP A 57 1.35 8.64 -4.86
N TYR A 58 0.65 7.87 -5.72
CA TYR A 58 0.58 8.19 -7.14
C TYR A 58 0.05 9.61 -7.39
N PHE A 59 -1.02 9.99 -6.70
CA PHE A 59 -1.60 11.34 -6.85
C PHE A 59 -0.66 12.41 -6.31
N THR A 60 -0.03 12.17 -5.16
CA THR A 60 0.97 13.08 -4.60
C THR A 60 2.16 13.28 -5.56
N MET A 61 2.60 12.20 -6.23
CA MET A 61 3.63 12.31 -7.27
C MET A 61 3.16 13.09 -8.49
N CYS A 62 1.90 12.90 -8.91
CA CYS A 62 1.32 13.67 -10.02
C CYS A 62 1.23 15.15 -9.70
N ASP A 63 0.85 15.52 -8.48
CA ASP A 63 0.76 16.93 -8.06
C ASP A 63 2.13 17.60 -7.96
N ALA A 64 3.17 16.86 -7.61
CA ALA A 64 4.51 17.36 -7.41
C ALA A 64 5.34 17.44 -8.70
N GLN A 65 4.94 16.73 -9.78
CA GLN A 65 5.79 16.61 -10.95
C GLN A 65 5.81 17.86 -11.84
N SER A 66 6.95 18.00 -12.54
CA SER A 66 7.10 18.95 -13.65
C SER A 66 6.45 18.40 -14.92
N ASP A 67 6.07 19.28 -15.85
CA ASP A 67 5.45 18.97 -17.16
C ASP A 67 6.20 17.93 -18.03
N SER A 68 7.30 17.37 -17.56
CA SER A 68 8.21 16.51 -18.33
C SER A 68 7.98 15.02 -18.17
N VAL A 69 7.21 14.58 -17.16
CA VAL A 69 6.97 13.16 -16.86
C VAL A 69 5.47 12.94 -16.74
N ASP A 70 4.93 12.00 -17.53
CA ASP A 70 3.53 11.57 -17.47
C ASP A 70 3.47 10.22 -16.74
N LEU A 71 3.02 10.22 -15.49
CA LEU A 71 2.85 9.02 -14.70
C LEU A 71 1.52 8.34 -15.02
N GLN A 72 1.54 7.03 -15.17
CA GLN A 72 0.36 6.21 -15.37
C GLN A 72 0.21 5.22 -14.22
N PHE A 73 -1.01 5.08 -13.71
CA PHE A 73 -1.32 4.14 -12.65
C PHE A 73 -1.84 2.82 -13.21
N TYR A 74 -1.41 1.71 -12.61
CA TYR A 74 -1.86 0.39 -12.97
C TYR A 74 -2.06 -0.50 -11.73
N TYR A 75 -3.25 -1.08 -11.59
CA TYR A 75 -3.49 -2.16 -10.65
C TYR A 75 -3.13 -3.50 -11.30
N PRO A 76 -2.19 -4.28 -10.73
CA PRO A 76 -2.03 -5.67 -11.12
C PRO A 76 -3.30 -6.47 -10.76
N GLU A 77 -3.54 -7.58 -11.49
CA GLU A 77 -4.69 -8.47 -11.25
C GLU A 77 -4.75 -8.95 -9.79
N ASP A 78 -3.59 -9.25 -9.20
CA ASP A 78 -3.42 -9.54 -7.79
C ASP A 78 -2.46 -8.53 -7.15
N THR A 79 -2.89 -7.95 -6.04
CA THR A 79 -2.09 -7.00 -5.25
C THR A 79 -2.36 -7.18 -3.77
N ASN A 80 -1.52 -6.61 -2.91
CA ASN A 80 -1.79 -6.64 -1.47
C ASN A 80 -2.87 -5.64 -1.08
N TYR A 81 -3.53 -5.97 0.02
CA TYR A 81 -4.51 -5.12 0.69
C TYR A 81 -4.04 -4.85 2.11
N PHE A 82 -4.08 -3.60 2.55
CA PHE A 82 -3.66 -3.21 3.90
C PHE A 82 -4.67 -2.23 4.50
N ILE A 83 -4.63 -2.11 5.82
CA ILE A 83 -5.44 -1.16 6.60
C ILE A 83 -4.50 -0.49 7.58
N ASP A 84 -4.41 0.83 7.49
CA ASP A 84 -3.75 1.65 8.49
C ASP A 84 -4.71 1.94 9.63
N ALA A 85 -4.21 1.89 10.85
CA ALA A 85 -5.03 2.05 12.04
C ALA A 85 -4.34 2.92 13.10
N MET A 86 -5.10 3.78 13.74
CA MET A 86 -4.67 4.47 14.94
C MET A 86 -4.83 3.55 16.15
N CYS A 87 -3.75 3.38 16.93
CA CYS A 87 -3.72 2.52 18.11
C CYS A 87 -3.35 3.32 19.36
N ILE A 88 -3.98 2.98 20.48
CA ILE A 88 -3.62 3.52 21.79
C ILE A 88 -2.75 2.48 22.50
N PRO A 89 -1.45 2.75 22.74
CA PRO A 89 -0.58 1.81 23.42
C PRO A 89 -0.95 1.67 24.90
N THR A 90 -0.68 0.51 25.49
CA THR A 90 -0.96 0.24 26.93
C THR A 90 -0.20 1.17 27.88
N SER A 91 0.88 1.81 27.41
CA SER A 91 1.65 2.81 28.14
C SER A 91 1.08 4.24 28.05
N CYS A 92 -0.06 4.42 27.37
CA CYS A 92 -0.70 5.73 27.24
C CYS A 92 -1.07 6.29 28.62
N ARG A 93 -0.68 7.55 28.89
CA ARG A 93 -0.93 8.20 30.18
C ARG A 93 -2.30 8.89 30.25
N ASP A 94 -2.86 9.22 29.12
CA ASP A 94 -4.15 9.89 28.98
C ASP A 94 -4.95 9.24 27.86
N GLN A 95 -5.59 8.14 28.20
CA GLN A 95 -6.38 7.36 27.25
C GLN A 95 -7.59 8.16 26.77
N GLU A 96 -8.22 8.93 27.64
CA GLU A 96 -9.41 9.75 27.32
C GLU A 96 -9.06 10.80 26.24
N LEU A 97 -7.94 11.47 26.38
CA LEU A 97 -7.47 12.43 25.36
C LEU A 97 -7.14 11.74 24.03
N ALA A 98 -6.52 10.56 24.07
CA ALA A 98 -6.25 9.79 22.86
C ALA A 98 -7.54 9.35 22.15
N GLU A 99 -8.53 8.89 22.88
CA GLU A 99 -9.86 8.56 22.35
C GLU A 99 -10.58 9.80 21.77
N CYS A 100 -10.48 10.94 22.44
CA CYS A 100 -10.99 12.21 21.91
C CYS A 100 -10.34 12.60 20.59
N PHE A 101 -9.02 12.42 20.45
CA PHE A 101 -8.32 12.67 19.21
C PHE A 101 -8.78 11.73 18.08
N ILE A 102 -8.89 10.43 18.35
CA ILE A 102 -9.39 9.45 17.38
C ILE A 102 -10.82 9.82 16.95
N ASN A 103 -11.70 10.16 17.90
CA ASN A 103 -13.07 10.60 17.59
C ASN A 103 -13.11 11.88 16.76
N PHE A 104 -12.20 12.82 17.01
CA PHE A 104 -12.06 14.02 16.16
C PHE A 104 -11.69 13.66 14.73
N MET A 105 -10.69 12.78 14.55
CA MET A 105 -10.26 12.32 13.22
C MET A 105 -11.35 11.53 12.48
N LEU A 106 -12.33 10.94 13.19
CA LEU A 106 -13.47 10.24 12.60
C LEU A 106 -14.65 11.19 12.28
N SER A 107 -14.61 12.46 12.71
CA SER A 107 -15.63 13.44 12.33
C SER A 107 -15.62 13.67 10.81
N ARG A 108 -16.77 14.04 10.22
CA ARG A 108 -16.86 14.30 8.76
C ARG A 108 -15.80 15.30 8.32
N GLU A 109 -15.73 16.44 8.98
CA GLU A 109 -14.83 17.54 8.62
C GLU A 109 -13.34 17.10 8.60
N ALA A 110 -12.88 16.49 9.70
CA ALA A 110 -11.48 16.05 9.79
C ALA A 110 -11.18 14.87 8.87
N ALA A 111 -12.12 13.92 8.73
CA ALA A 111 -11.92 12.74 7.91
C ALA A 111 -11.91 13.07 6.40
N VAL A 112 -12.77 13.98 5.95
CA VAL A 112 -12.77 14.46 4.55
C VAL A 112 -11.47 15.20 4.26
N ALA A 113 -11.11 16.21 5.06
CA ALA A 113 -9.88 16.96 4.86
C ALA A 113 -8.63 16.07 4.89
N ASN A 114 -8.60 15.04 5.73
CA ASN A 114 -7.51 14.08 5.75
C ASN A 114 -7.47 13.23 4.47
N ALA A 115 -8.61 12.72 4.00
CA ALA A 115 -8.70 11.89 2.81
C ALA A 115 -8.29 12.66 1.54
N GLU A 116 -8.70 13.92 1.42
CA GLU A 116 -8.30 14.84 0.33
C GLU A 116 -6.79 15.10 0.33
N TYR A 117 -6.21 15.25 1.52
CA TYR A 117 -4.80 15.59 1.65
C TYR A 117 -3.86 14.41 1.36
N ILE A 118 -4.23 13.20 1.81
CA ILE A 118 -3.34 12.02 1.70
C ILE A 118 -3.65 11.14 0.50
N TYR A 119 -4.77 11.35 -0.19
CA TYR A 119 -5.24 10.53 -1.33
C TYR A 119 -5.34 9.02 -1.02
N TYR A 120 -5.73 8.65 0.21
CA TYR A 120 -5.97 7.26 0.57
C TYR A 120 -7.46 7.01 0.79
N ALA A 121 -7.93 5.83 0.35
CA ALA A 121 -9.32 5.42 0.56
C ALA A 121 -9.67 5.41 2.05
N SER A 122 -10.67 6.17 2.43
CA SER A 122 -11.16 6.20 3.80
C SER A 122 -12.20 5.11 4.03
N PRO A 123 -12.08 4.30 5.10
CA PRO A 123 -13.14 3.36 5.49
C PRO A 123 -14.33 4.05 6.14
N ASN A 124 -14.25 5.36 6.39
CA ASN A 124 -15.30 6.14 7.02
C ASN A 124 -16.41 6.48 6.01
N ARG A 125 -17.63 6.01 6.26
CA ARG A 125 -18.76 6.29 5.38
C ARG A 125 -19.12 7.76 5.27
N LEU A 126 -18.78 8.58 6.26
CA LEU A 126 -18.95 10.04 6.20
C LEU A 126 -18.06 10.69 5.13
N VAL A 127 -17.01 10.00 4.66
CA VAL A 127 -16.16 10.40 3.53
C VAL A 127 -16.65 9.73 2.25
N TYR A 128 -16.77 8.41 2.27
CA TYR A 128 -17.12 7.63 1.08
C TYR A 128 -18.47 8.01 0.46
N ASP A 129 -19.47 8.32 1.30
CA ASP A 129 -20.81 8.73 0.85
C ASP A 129 -20.95 10.26 0.71
N ASP A 130 -19.86 11.03 0.89
CA ASP A 130 -19.89 12.50 0.84
C ASP A 130 -19.94 13.01 -0.59
N PRO A 131 -21.00 13.71 -1.03
CA PRO A 131 -21.13 14.15 -2.40
C PRO A 131 -20.15 15.26 -2.79
N GLU A 132 -19.72 16.12 -1.85
CA GLU A 132 -18.70 17.16 -2.07
C GLU A 132 -17.34 16.50 -2.34
N TYR A 133 -16.93 15.59 -1.45
CA TYR A 133 -15.68 14.81 -1.60
C TYR A 133 -15.65 14.05 -2.93
N ILE A 134 -16.76 13.39 -3.31
CA ILE A 134 -16.83 12.63 -4.57
C ILE A 134 -16.68 13.56 -5.78
N ASP A 135 -17.32 14.75 -5.74
CA ASP A 135 -17.24 15.73 -6.83
C ASP A 135 -15.83 16.34 -6.95
N ASP A 136 -15.22 16.70 -5.83
CA ASP A 136 -13.88 17.28 -5.75
C ASP A 136 -12.77 16.29 -6.19
N MET A 137 -12.88 15.02 -5.79
CA MET A 137 -11.94 13.99 -6.23
C MET A 137 -12.10 13.61 -7.71
N GLY A 138 -13.31 13.65 -8.21
CA GLY A 138 -13.64 13.24 -9.57
C GLY A 138 -13.69 11.73 -9.80
N GLU A 139 -14.34 11.32 -10.88
CA GLU A 139 -14.64 9.91 -11.18
C GLU A 139 -13.38 9.05 -11.32
N ASP A 140 -12.35 9.54 -12.01
CA ASP A 140 -11.12 8.79 -12.27
C ASP A 140 -10.32 8.54 -10.99
N THR A 141 -10.19 9.56 -10.13
CA THR A 141 -9.53 9.43 -8.82
C THR A 141 -10.29 8.46 -7.92
N MET A 142 -11.61 8.60 -7.85
CA MET A 142 -12.45 7.70 -7.06
C MET A 142 -12.35 6.24 -7.53
N ALA A 143 -12.24 6.00 -8.83
CA ALA A 143 -12.06 4.64 -9.37
C ALA A 143 -10.71 4.01 -8.98
N ILE A 144 -9.67 4.83 -8.81
CA ILE A 144 -8.36 4.37 -8.32
C ILE A 144 -8.40 4.15 -6.80
N LEU A 145 -8.94 5.10 -6.02
CA LEU A 145 -8.95 5.00 -4.56
C LEU A 145 -9.90 3.90 -4.07
N TYR A 146 -11.05 3.72 -4.74
CA TYR A 146 -12.07 2.75 -4.35
C TYR A 146 -12.34 1.72 -5.46
N PRO A 147 -11.35 0.89 -5.84
CA PRO A 147 -11.51 -0.09 -6.89
C PRO A 147 -12.58 -1.11 -6.53
N ASN A 148 -13.26 -1.64 -7.55
CA ASN A 148 -14.21 -2.74 -7.34
C ASN A 148 -13.46 -4.04 -7.06
N ILE A 149 -13.23 -4.34 -5.78
CA ILE A 149 -12.54 -5.54 -5.31
C ILE A 149 -13.50 -6.74 -5.10
N GLY A 150 -14.78 -6.60 -5.44
CA GLY A 150 -15.80 -7.60 -5.15
C GLY A 150 -16.09 -7.70 -3.65
N SER A 151 -16.10 -8.92 -3.11
CA SER A 151 -16.27 -9.11 -1.66
C SER A 151 -15.02 -8.67 -0.89
N PHE A 152 -15.18 -7.68 0.00
CA PHE A 152 -14.11 -7.23 0.89
C PHE A 152 -13.46 -8.39 1.67
N ARG A 153 -14.28 -9.30 2.19
CA ARG A 153 -13.78 -10.46 2.96
C ARG A 153 -12.87 -11.34 2.11
N ASP A 154 -13.23 -11.59 0.86
CA ASP A 154 -12.46 -12.48 -0.01
C ASP A 154 -11.17 -11.80 -0.45
N ALA A 155 -11.21 -10.51 -0.78
CA ALA A 155 -10.03 -9.71 -1.10
C ALA A 155 -9.07 -9.65 0.10
N TYR A 156 -9.57 -9.37 1.29
CA TYR A 156 -8.77 -9.31 2.51
C TYR A 156 -8.14 -10.67 2.84
N ASN A 157 -8.89 -11.76 2.79
CA ASN A 157 -8.37 -13.09 3.09
C ASN A 157 -7.27 -13.52 2.12
N ARG A 158 -7.34 -13.11 0.86
CA ARG A 158 -6.37 -13.47 -0.17
C ARG A 158 -5.15 -12.56 -0.17
N SER A 159 -5.32 -11.28 0.14
CA SER A 159 -4.35 -10.24 -0.19
C SER A 159 -3.78 -9.49 1.03
N ALA A 160 -4.37 -9.63 2.23
CA ALA A 160 -3.80 -9.04 3.43
C ALA A 160 -2.64 -9.88 3.96
N TYR A 161 -1.53 -9.20 4.27
CA TYR A 161 -0.40 -9.87 4.91
C TYR A 161 -0.70 -10.15 6.38
N ARG A 162 -0.35 -11.36 6.83
CA ARG A 162 -0.47 -11.81 8.22
C ARG A 162 0.90 -11.95 8.85
N ASN A 163 0.93 -11.95 10.18
CA ASN A 163 2.15 -12.31 10.87
C ASN A 163 2.49 -13.77 10.61
N LEU A 164 3.67 -14.01 10.09
CA LEU A 164 4.24 -15.35 9.96
C LEU A 164 4.77 -15.82 11.32
N ASP A 165 4.93 -17.12 11.50
CA ASP A 165 5.67 -17.63 12.66
C ASP A 165 7.14 -17.14 12.65
N GLN A 166 7.81 -17.22 13.80
CA GLN A 166 9.15 -16.64 13.97
C GLN A 166 10.21 -17.32 13.10
N ASP A 167 10.08 -18.62 12.85
CA ASP A 167 11.05 -19.39 12.07
C ASP A 167 10.90 -19.03 10.59
N THR A 168 9.69 -19.00 10.07
CA THR A 168 9.38 -18.58 8.70
C THR A 168 9.78 -17.11 8.47
N LEU A 169 9.47 -16.21 9.41
CA LEU A 169 9.87 -14.80 9.31
C LEU A 169 11.40 -14.66 9.24
N THR A 170 12.13 -15.38 10.07
CA THR A 170 13.60 -15.38 10.06
C THR A 170 14.15 -15.90 8.74
N TYR A 171 13.55 -16.96 8.22
CA TYR A 171 13.90 -17.53 6.94
C TYR A 171 13.68 -16.55 5.78
N VAL A 172 12.50 -15.96 5.68
CA VAL A 172 12.17 -14.96 4.65
C VAL A 172 13.11 -13.76 4.70
N ASN A 173 13.47 -13.28 5.89
CA ASN A 173 14.46 -12.21 6.04
C ASN A 173 15.84 -12.63 5.48
N THR A 174 16.25 -13.88 5.69
CA THR A 174 17.50 -14.40 5.13
C THR A 174 17.46 -14.45 3.59
N LEU A 175 16.33 -14.87 3.02
CA LEU A 175 16.13 -14.85 1.57
C LEU A 175 16.17 -13.42 1.00
N TRP A 176 15.58 -12.46 1.72
CA TRP A 176 15.62 -11.05 1.34
C TRP A 176 17.05 -10.48 1.33
N GLU A 177 17.86 -10.79 2.34
CA GLU A 177 19.27 -10.41 2.33
C GLU A 177 20.02 -11.06 1.17
N THR A 178 19.75 -12.34 0.88
CA THR A 178 20.33 -13.04 -0.26
C THR A 178 20.00 -12.36 -1.60
N LEU A 179 18.76 -11.92 -1.77
CA LEU A 179 18.33 -11.19 -2.97
C LEU A 179 19.06 -9.85 -3.15
N LYS A 180 19.29 -9.12 -2.05
CA LYS A 180 19.95 -7.81 -2.10
C LYS A 180 21.45 -7.88 -2.44
N ILE A 181 22.11 -8.99 -2.08
CA ILE A 181 23.55 -9.18 -2.30
C ILE A 181 23.84 -9.64 -3.74
N ASN A 182 22.92 -10.34 -4.38
CA ASN A 182 23.05 -10.82 -5.76
C ASN A 182 22.50 -9.81 -6.77
#